data_ed26464281e35c40399174e48c744d4d
#
_entry.id   ed26464281e35c40399174e48c744d4d
#
_cell.length_a   1.000
_cell.length_b   1.000
_cell.length_c   1.000
_cell.angle_alpha   90.00
_cell.angle_beta   90.00
_cell.angle_gamma   90.00
#
_symmetry.space_group_name_H-M   'P 1'
#
loop_
_entity.id
_entity.type
_entity.pdbx_description
1 polymer ?
#
loop_
_entity_poly.entity_id
_entity_poly.type
_entity_poly.pdbx_seq_one_letter_code
_entity_poly.pdbx_strand_id
1 'polypeptide(L)'
;MGNKPEQHLNYKLTWQQQLSDTYNPMKTQIGGKHYLDNDNPVELVELITQYFGFSIGNAVKYIIRCTHKSNPFMDLGKVVHYMALYKNMVNNNKLKPRKLNAETYSNILDKLYSYQNLGALKQRVILLLIDWAQDFKPETQDKFIVELHTLLCVAADTVQCSKCLFCGRFS
;
A
#
# COMPACT_ATOMS: atom_id res chain seq x y z
N MET A 1 25.33 16.40 22.91
CA MET A 1 25.25 16.62 21.44
C MET A 1 25.74 15.36 20.76
N GLY A 2 24.85 14.45 20.45
CA GLY A 2 25.14 13.19 19.77
C GLY A 2 24.91 13.36 18.28
N ASN A 3 26.00 13.38 17.51
CA ASN A 3 25.98 13.26 16.08
C ASN A 3 25.28 11.98 15.70
N LYS A 4 24.21 12.07 14.89
CA LYS A 4 23.69 10.95 14.13
C LYS A 4 24.51 10.85 12.84
N PRO A 5 25.54 10.01 12.75
CA PRO A 5 26.14 9.67 11.48
C PRO A 5 25.36 8.50 10.89
N GLU A 6 25.35 8.40 9.58
CA GLU A 6 25.09 7.19 8.81
C GLU A 6 23.71 6.90 8.22
N GLN A 7 22.79 7.85 8.12
CA GLN A 7 21.67 7.63 7.21
C GLN A 7 21.91 8.08 5.75
N HIS A 8 23.07 8.63 5.45
CA HIS A 8 23.38 9.18 4.13
C HIS A 8 24.24 8.30 3.22
N LEU A 9 24.68 7.14 3.66
CA LEU A 9 25.63 6.32 2.88
C LEU A 9 25.01 5.43 1.79
N ASN A 10 23.70 5.19 1.80
CA ASN A 10 23.05 4.32 0.82
C ASN A 10 22.60 5.02 -0.48
N TYR A 11 22.81 6.32 -0.61
CA TYR A 11 22.51 7.05 -1.85
C TYR A 11 23.63 7.05 -2.88
N LYS A 12 24.72 6.31 -2.63
CA LYS A 12 25.92 6.35 -3.47
C LYS A 12 26.11 5.19 -4.44
N LEU A 13 25.11 4.33 -4.63
CA LEU A 13 25.13 3.53 -5.84
C LEU A 13 24.90 4.48 -7.02
N THR A 14 25.88 4.61 -7.89
CA THR A 14 25.69 5.37 -9.13
C THR A 14 24.52 4.78 -9.90
N TRP A 15 23.84 5.57 -10.69
CA TRP A 15 22.73 5.07 -11.53
C TRP A 15 23.18 3.89 -12.42
N GLN A 16 24.44 3.91 -12.85
CA GLN A 16 25.06 2.82 -13.62
C GLN A 16 25.15 1.51 -12.81
N GLN A 17 25.46 1.59 -11.52
CA GLN A 17 25.47 0.41 -10.64
C GLN A 17 24.07 -0.12 -10.38
N GLN A 18 23.07 0.76 -10.27
CA GLN A 18 21.66 0.36 -10.10
C GLN A 18 21.06 -0.24 -11.38
N LEU A 19 21.57 0.11 -12.54
CA LEU A 19 21.14 -0.42 -13.84
C LEU A 19 22.01 -1.60 -14.30
N SER A 20 22.98 -2.05 -13.50
CA SER A 20 23.79 -3.22 -13.84
C SER A 20 22.99 -4.51 -13.67
N ASP A 21 23.25 -5.50 -14.51
CA ASP A 21 22.60 -6.83 -14.45
C ASP A 21 22.86 -7.57 -13.13
N THR A 22 23.89 -7.16 -12.40
CA THR A 22 24.23 -7.70 -11.07
C THR A 22 23.43 -7.06 -9.93
N TYR A 23 22.78 -5.92 -10.18
CA TYR A 23 21.97 -5.25 -9.18
C TYR A 23 20.60 -5.94 -9.05
N ASN A 24 20.31 -6.45 -7.87
CA ASN A 24 18.99 -7.00 -7.59
C ASN A 24 18.18 -6.02 -6.75
N PRO A 25 17.24 -5.27 -7.37
CA PRO A 25 16.43 -4.27 -6.67
C PRO A 25 15.52 -4.89 -5.61
N MET A 26 15.25 -6.19 -5.69
CA MET A 26 14.44 -6.92 -4.72
C MET A 26 15.20 -7.25 -3.44
N LYS A 27 16.53 -7.36 -3.53
CA LYS A 27 17.42 -7.64 -2.39
C LYS A 27 18.13 -6.40 -1.88
N THR A 28 18.05 -5.30 -2.62
CA THR A 28 18.77 -4.05 -2.30
C THR A 28 17.77 -2.96 -2.05
N GLN A 29 17.75 -2.43 -0.83
CA GLN A 29 16.82 -1.39 -0.47
C GLN A 29 17.52 -0.04 -0.31
N ILE A 30 17.00 0.95 -1.02
CA ILE A 30 17.39 2.36 -0.85
C ILE A 30 16.40 2.98 0.15
N GLY A 31 16.89 3.39 1.31
CA GLY A 31 16.09 4.15 2.28
C GLY A 31 15.52 3.37 3.47
N GLY A 32 16.01 2.15 3.77
CA GLY A 32 15.66 1.43 4.99
C GLY A 32 15.44 -0.09 4.81
N LYS A 33 15.60 -0.86 5.88
CA LYS A 33 15.55 -2.33 5.85
C LYS A 33 14.12 -2.92 5.85
N HIS A 34 13.08 -2.09 5.97
CA HIS A 34 11.71 -2.54 6.20
C HIS A 34 11.05 -3.28 5.01
N TYR A 35 11.75 -3.44 3.88
CA TYR A 35 11.30 -4.29 2.78
C TYR A 35 12.10 -5.59 2.64
N LEU A 36 13.15 -5.80 3.47
CA LEU A 36 14.01 -6.98 3.41
C LEU A 36 13.76 -7.98 4.53
N ASP A 37 12.91 -7.63 5.51
CA ASP A 37 12.54 -8.57 6.55
C ASP A 37 11.65 -9.67 5.97
N ASN A 38 11.85 -10.91 6.41
CA ASN A 38 11.13 -12.10 5.92
C ASN A 38 9.61 -12.01 6.05
N ASP A 39 9.11 -11.01 6.79
CA ASP A 39 7.68 -10.72 6.99
C ASP A 39 7.16 -9.66 6.02
N ASN A 40 7.97 -9.23 5.05
CA ASN A 40 7.60 -8.12 4.20
C ASN A 40 6.88 -8.59 2.93
N PRO A 41 5.66 -8.13 2.69
CA PRO A 41 4.84 -8.56 1.57
C PRO A 41 5.24 -7.88 0.24
N VAL A 42 6.54 -7.81 -0.08
CA VAL A 42 7.02 -7.27 -1.37
C VAL A 42 6.40 -8.03 -2.53
N GLU A 43 6.39 -9.36 -2.44
CA GLU A 43 5.81 -10.22 -3.48
C GLU A 43 4.30 -9.97 -3.65
N LEU A 44 3.58 -9.64 -2.59
CA LEU A 44 2.17 -9.25 -2.67
C LEU A 44 2.01 -7.92 -3.41
N VAL A 45 2.86 -6.93 -3.12
CA VAL A 45 2.84 -5.64 -3.81
C VAL A 45 3.16 -5.82 -5.30
N GLU A 46 4.12 -6.67 -5.63
CA GLU A 46 4.46 -7.00 -7.01
C GLU A 46 3.32 -7.68 -7.74
N LEU A 47 2.74 -8.71 -7.13
CA LEU A 47 1.60 -9.43 -7.68
C LEU A 47 0.43 -8.47 -7.97
N ILE A 48 0.08 -7.61 -7.01
CA ILE A 48 -0.99 -6.64 -7.19
C ILE A 48 -0.62 -5.61 -8.26
N THR A 49 0.64 -5.14 -8.29
CA THR A 49 1.11 -4.20 -9.31
C THR A 49 1.02 -4.81 -10.72
N GLN A 50 1.32 -6.08 -10.87
CA GLN A 50 1.21 -6.80 -12.14
C GLN A 50 -0.22 -6.79 -12.68
N TYR A 51 -1.23 -6.89 -11.81
CA TYR A 51 -2.64 -6.94 -12.22
C TYR A 51 -3.30 -5.56 -12.33
N PHE A 52 -3.00 -4.65 -11.41
CA PHE A 52 -3.69 -3.36 -11.30
C PHE A 52 -2.80 -2.15 -11.59
N GLY A 53 -1.51 -2.38 -11.90
CA GLY A 53 -0.56 -1.33 -12.21
C GLY A 53 -0.06 -0.57 -10.99
N PHE A 54 0.76 0.44 -11.29
CA PHE A 54 1.52 1.23 -10.33
C PHE A 54 0.68 1.86 -9.21
N SER A 55 -0.49 2.41 -9.55
CA SER A 55 -1.31 3.14 -8.58
C SER A 55 -1.83 2.24 -7.47
N ILE A 56 -2.44 1.11 -7.80
CA ILE A 56 -2.97 0.18 -6.80
C ILE A 56 -1.84 -0.52 -6.05
N GLY A 57 -0.74 -0.90 -6.72
CA GLY A 57 0.44 -1.45 -6.06
C GLY A 57 1.02 -0.50 -5.00
N ASN A 58 1.13 0.80 -5.31
CA ASN A 58 1.57 1.79 -4.32
C ASN A 58 0.57 1.99 -3.18
N ALA A 59 -0.74 1.99 -3.47
CA ALA A 59 -1.74 2.06 -2.40
C ALA A 59 -1.58 0.91 -1.41
N VAL A 60 -1.43 -0.33 -1.89
CA VAL A 60 -1.15 -1.51 -1.05
C VAL A 60 0.13 -1.35 -0.24
N LYS A 61 1.21 -0.92 -0.86
CA LYS A 61 2.49 -0.63 -0.18
C LYS A 61 2.31 0.35 0.99
N TYR A 62 1.51 1.40 0.82
CA TYR A 62 1.26 2.37 1.88
C TYR A 62 0.35 1.84 2.99
N ILE A 63 -0.63 0.98 2.68
CA ILE A 63 -1.42 0.26 3.69
C ILE A 63 -0.51 -0.62 4.55
N ILE A 64 0.38 -1.38 3.93
CA ILE A 64 1.30 -2.28 4.62
C ILE A 64 2.17 -1.50 5.62
N ARG A 65 2.76 -0.41 5.19
CA ARG A 65 3.78 0.28 5.99
C ARG A 65 3.24 1.31 6.99
N CYS A 66 1.96 1.66 6.96
CA CYS A 66 1.40 2.76 7.77
C CYS A 66 1.61 2.61 9.28
N THR A 67 1.77 1.38 9.79
CA THR A 67 2.06 1.11 11.20
C THR A 67 3.56 1.09 11.55
N HIS A 68 4.44 1.12 10.55
CA HIS A 68 5.90 1.03 10.76
C HIS A 68 6.59 2.39 10.72
N LYS A 69 5.85 3.46 10.43
CA LYS A 69 6.37 4.83 10.36
C LYS A 69 5.65 5.75 11.33
N SER A 70 6.32 6.83 11.68
CA SER A 70 5.85 7.83 12.65
C SER A 70 4.64 8.65 12.18
N ASN A 71 4.20 8.51 10.94
CA ASN A 71 3.09 9.31 10.40
C ASN A 71 2.12 8.48 9.55
N PRO A 72 1.19 7.74 10.19
CA PRO A 72 0.18 6.96 9.50
C PRO A 72 -0.77 7.82 8.65
N PHE A 73 -1.05 9.07 9.06
CA PHE A 73 -1.90 9.99 8.29
C PHE A 73 -1.33 10.25 6.90
N MET A 74 -0.02 10.49 6.80
CA MET A 74 0.63 10.73 5.51
C MET A 74 0.60 9.50 4.62
N ASP A 75 0.83 8.31 5.18
CA ASP A 75 0.83 7.08 4.39
C ASP A 75 -0.59 6.72 3.92
N LEU A 76 -1.59 6.80 4.78
CA LEU A 76 -2.98 6.53 4.39
C LEU A 76 -3.57 7.64 3.50
N GLY A 77 -3.11 8.89 3.63
CA GLY A 77 -3.40 9.96 2.67
C GLY A 77 -2.90 9.64 1.26
N LYS A 78 -1.72 9.02 1.15
CA LYS A 78 -1.21 8.54 -0.14
C LYS A 78 -2.03 7.39 -0.72
N VAL A 79 -2.60 6.52 0.11
CA VAL A 79 -3.52 5.47 -0.37
C VAL A 79 -4.67 6.09 -1.12
N VAL A 80 -5.35 7.08 -0.51
CA VAL A 80 -6.47 7.78 -1.15
C VAL A 80 -6.04 8.52 -2.42
N HIS A 81 -4.86 9.15 -2.40
CA HIS A 81 -4.30 9.80 -3.58
C HIS A 81 -4.10 8.82 -4.75
N TYR A 82 -3.52 7.65 -4.50
CA TYR A 82 -3.31 6.65 -5.54
C TYR A 82 -4.61 6.01 -6.04
N MET A 83 -5.63 5.86 -5.18
CA MET A 83 -6.97 5.47 -5.61
C MET A 83 -7.58 6.51 -6.56
N ALA A 84 -7.50 7.79 -6.20
CA ALA A 84 -7.99 8.88 -7.04
C ALA A 84 -7.25 8.91 -8.39
N LEU A 85 -5.93 8.70 -8.39
CA LEU A 85 -5.14 8.62 -9.60
C LEU A 85 -5.58 7.45 -10.49
N TYR A 86 -5.78 6.26 -9.92
CA TYR A 86 -6.27 5.08 -10.65
C TYR A 86 -7.64 5.34 -11.27
N LYS A 87 -8.60 5.86 -10.47
CA LYS A 87 -9.93 6.23 -10.95
C LYS A 87 -9.88 7.25 -12.09
N ASN A 88 -9.03 8.27 -11.97
CA ASN A 88 -8.84 9.27 -13.02
C ASN A 88 -8.31 8.65 -14.33
N MET A 89 -7.34 7.73 -14.23
CA MET A 89 -6.79 7.04 -15.40
C MET A 89 -7.86 6.19 -16.10
N VAL A 90 -8.73 5.53 -15.34
CA VAL A 90 -9.83 4.75 -15.90
C VAL A 90 -10.88 5.65 -16.54
N ASN A 91 -11.32 6.72 -15.85
CA ASN A 91 -12.33 7.64 -16.36
C ASN A 91 -11.88 8.35 -17.65
N ASN A 92 -10.58 8.54 -17.82
CA ASN A 92 -10.00 9.14 -19.02
C ASN A 92 -9.58 8.10 -20.08
N ASN A 93 -10.04 6.86 -19.97
CA ASN A 93 -9.73 5.76 -20.89
C ASN A 93 -8.22 5.46 -21.07
N LYS A 94 -7.38 5.91 -20.10
CA LYS A 94 -5.93 5.63 -20.10
C LYS A 94 -5.61 4.25 -19.51
N LEU A 95 -6.54 3.68 -18.77
CA LEU A 95 -6.44 2.38 -18.15
C LEU A 95 -7.81 1.69 -18.19
N LYS A 96 -7.85 0.38 -18.43
CA LYS A 96 -9.08 -0.41 -18.30
C LYS A 96 -9.04 -1.17 -16.97
N PRO A 97 -10.10 -1.11 -16.14
CA PRO A 97 -10.19 -1.93 -14.95
C PRO A 97 -10.07 -3.40 -15.35
N ARG A 98 -9.28 -4.13 -14.60
CA ARG A 98 -9.08 -5.56 -14.86
C ARG A 98 -9.90 -6.37 -13.86
N LYS A 99 -10.84 -7.14 -14.37
CA LYS A 99 -11.50 -8.17 -13.56
C LYS A 99 -10.58 -9.36 -13.43
N LEU A 100 -10.40 -9.82 -12.20
CA LEU A 100 -9.63 -11.02 -11.90
C LEU A 100 -10.49 -12.26 -12.17
N ASN A 101 -9.89 -13.29 -12.74
CA ASN A 101 -10.50 -14.61 -12.74
C ASN A 101 -10.37 -15.25 -11.34
N ALA A 102 -11.12 -16.33 -11.09
CA ALA A 102 -11.16 -16.98 -9.78
C ALA A 102 -9.79 -17.50 -9.33
N GLU A 103 -8.99 -18.04 -10.24
CA GLU A 103 -7.66 -18.55 -9.96
C GLU A 103 -6.72 -17.43 -9.51
N THR A 104 -6.67 -16.34 -10.27
CA THR A 104 -5.83 -15.18 -9.93
C THR A 104 -6.27 -14.57 -8.60
N TYR A 105 -7.58 -14.45 -8.35
CA TYR A 105 -8.09 -13.93 -7.09
C TYR A 105 -7.69 -14.84 -5.92
N SER A 106 -7.81 -16.17 -6.08
CA SER A 106 -7.36 -17.14 -5.08
C SER A 106 -5.88 -17.00 -4.79
N ASN A 107 -5.03 -16.89 -5.81
CA ASN A 107 -3.59 -16.71 -5.63
C ASN A 107 -3.25 -15.44 -4.84
N ILE A 108 -3.98 -14.35 -5.07
CA ILE A 108 -3.81 -13.11 -4.28
C ILE A 108 -4.24 -13.33 -2.84
N LEU A 109 -5.35 -14.03 -2.60
CA LEU A 109 -5.82 -14.36 -1.24
C LEU A 109 -4.80 -15.22 -0.49
N ASP A 110 -4.32 -16.29 -1.12
CA ASP A 110 -3.35 -17.20 -0.52
C ASP A 110 -2.07 -16.45 -0.16
N LYS A 111 -1.60 -15.58 -1.06
CA LYS A 111 -0.44 -14.74 -0.81
C LYS A 111 -0.70 -13.74 0.32
N LEU A 112 -1.84 -13.06 0.31
CA LEU A 112 -2.21 -12.09 1.33
C LEU A 112 -2.30 -12.72 2.73
N TYR A 113 -2.92 -13.89 2.83
CA TYR A 113 -3.09 -14.59 4.10
C TYR A 113 -1.83 -15.32 4.58
N SER A 114 -0.85 -15.57 3.70
CA SER A 114 0.45 -16.10 4.11
C SER A 114 1.25 -15.11 4.99
N TYR A 115 0.95 -13.83 4.91
CA TYR A 115 1.58 -12.78 5.72
C TYR A 115 0.83 -12.55 7.04
N GLN A 116 1.05 -13.43 8.03
CA GLN A 116 0.37 -13.35 9.32
C GLN A 116 0.64 -12.04 10.07
N ASN A 117 1.84 -11.49 9.96
CA ASN A 117 2.24 -10.24 10.61
C ASN A 117 1.59 -8.99 10.00
N LEU A 118 0.93 -9.13 8.84
CA LEU A 118 0.17 -8.03 8.25
C LEU A 118 -1.03 -7.63 9.10
N GLY A 119 -1.63 -8.59 9.79
CA GLY A 119 -2.81 -8.41 10.63
C GLY A 119 -4.12 -8.34 9.85
N ALA A 120 -5.19 -8.85 10.46
CA ALA A 120 -6.49 -9.01 9.80
C ALA A 120 -7.08 -7.68 9.25
N LEU A 121 -6.83 -6.57 9.92
CA LEU A 121 -7.36 -5.27 9.49
C LEU A 121 -6.72 -4.81 8.19
N LYS A 122 -5.39 -4.87 8.06
CA LYS A 122 -4.71 -4.52 6.80
C LYS A 122 -5.09 -5.46 5.66
N GLN A 123 -5.21 -6.76 5.95
CA GLN A 123 -5.65 -7.75 4.98
C GLN A 123 -7.03 -7.39 4.42
N ARG A 124 -7.98 -7.03 5.29
CA ARG A 124 -9.33 -6.59 4.93
C ARG A 124 -9.34 -5.32 4.08
N VAL A 125 -8.54 -4.32 4.49
CA VAL A 125 -8.40 -3.06 3.73
C VAL A 125 -7.83 -3.33 2.33
N ILE A 126 -6.82 -4.19 2.21
CA ILE A 126 -6.23 -4.56 0.91
C ILE A 126 -7.25 -5.27 0.03
N LEU A 127 -8.03 -6.20 0.57
CA LEU A 127 -9.07 -6.90 -0.18
C LEU A 127 -10.14 -5.95 -0.72
N LEU A 128 -10.63 -5.05 0.11
CA LEU A 128 -11.61 -4.04 -0.32
C LEU A 128 -11.05 -3.11 -1.40
N LEU A 129 -9.75 -2.78 -1.33
CA LEU A 129 -9.09 -2.01 -2.39
C LEU A 129 -9.04 -2.78 -3.70
N ILE A 130 -8.69 -4.07 -3.66
CA ILE A 130 -8.66 -4.95 -4.84
C ILE A 130 -10.05 -5.10 -5.44
N ASP A 131 -11.06 -5.33 -4.60
CA ASP A 131 -12.45 -5.46 -5.07
C ASP A 131 -12.94 -4.17 -5.71
N TRP A 132 -12.67 -3.03 -5.09
CA TRP A 132 -13.01 -1.73 -5.66
C TRP A 132 -12.29 -1.46 -6.98
N ALA A 133 -11.01 -1.83 -7.10
CA ALA A 133 -10.23 -1.58 -8.32
C ALA A 133 -10.74 -2.36 -9.55
N GLN A 134 -11.54 -3.41 -9.34
CA GLN A 134 -12.10 -4.23 -10.42
C GLN A 134 -13.33 -3.60 -11.08
N ASP A 135 -14.15 -2.82 -10.36
CA ASP A 135 -15.44 -2.36 -10.88
C ASP A 135 -15.92 -0.98 -10.38
N PHE A 136 -15.18 -0.33 -9.47
CA PHE A 136 -15.50 0.99 -8.88
C PHE A 136 -16.88 1.10 -8.23
N LYS A 137 -17.43 0.03 -7.69
CA LYS A 137 -18.73 0.08 -7.02
C LYS A 137 -18.69 1.04 -5.84
N PRO A 138 -19.67 1.97 -5.74
CA PRO A 138 -19.74 2.91 -4.61
C PRO A 138 -19.80 2.21 -3.26
N GLU A 139 -20.54 1.11 -3.13
CA GLU A 139 -20.68 0.36 -1.90
C GLU A 139 -19.36 -0.24 -1.43
N THR A 140 -18.50 -0.69 -2.37
CA THR A 140 -17.16 -1.19 -2.06
C THR A 140 -16.25 -0.05 -1.66
N GLN A 141 -16.36 1.11 -2.32
CA GLN A 141 -15.62 2.31 -1.94
C GLN A 141 -15.96 2.75 -0.52
N ASP A 142 -17.23 2.79 -0.16
CA ASP A 142 -17.69 3.22 1.16
C ASP A 142 -17.17 2.26 2.25
N LYS A 143 -17.27 0.95 2.03
CA LYS A 143 -16.70 -0.05 2.94
C LYS A 143 -15.19 0.13 3.08
N PHE A 144 -14.48 0.35 1.97
CA PHE A 144 -13.04 0.60 1.99
C PHE A 144 -12.69 1.81 2.84
N ILE A 145 -13.38 2.93 2.66
CA ILE A 145 -13.11 4.18 3.42
C ILE A 145 -13.34 3.98 4.91
N VAL A 146 -14.40 3.26 5.30
CA VAL A 146 -14.67 2.93 6.72
C VAL A 146 -13.54 2.11 7.33
N GLU A 147 -13.08 1.06 6.64
CA GLU A 147 -12.00 0.21 7.13
C GLU A 147 -10.64 0.92 7.10
N LEU A 148 -10.38 1.77 6.10
CA LEU A 148 -9.19 2.60 6.05
C LEU A 148 -9.14 3.59 7.22
N HIS A 149 -10.28 4.17 7.57
CA HIS A 149 -10.40 5.02 8.75
C HIS A 149 -10.14 4.25 10.05
N THR A 150 -10.69 3.05 10.17
CA THR A 150 -10.42 2.16 11.32
C THR A 150 -8.92 1.87 11.43
N LEU A 151 -8.26 1.58 10.31
CA LEU A 151 -6.83 1.36 10.27
C LEU A 151 -6.04 2.61 10.70
N LEU A 152 -6.48 3.80 10.28
CA LEU A 152 -5.86 5.05 10.70
C LEU A 152 -5.95 5.25 12.21
N CYS A 153 -7.13 5.03 12.81
CA CYS A 153 -7.33 5.16 14.25
C CYS A 153 -6.44 4.19 15.04
N VAL A 154 -6.33 2.93 14.58
CA VAL A 154 -5.46 1.93 15.20
C VAL A 154 -3.99 2.29 15.03
N ALA A 155 -3.56 2.72 13.84
CA ALA A 155 -2.18 3.06 13.57
C ALA A 155 -1.70 4.33 14.29
N ALA A 156 -2.62 5.23 14.61
CA ALA A 156 -2.34 6.48 15.32
C ALA A 156 -2.56 6.39 16.84
N ASP A 157 -2.85 5.19 17.38
CA ASP A 157 -3.23 4.99 18.80
C ASP A 157 -4.43 5.87 19.25
N THR A 158 -5.28 6.25 18.31
CA THR A 158 -6.43 7.11 18.59
C THR A 158 -7.71 6.28 18.61
N VAL A 159 -8.26 6.05 19.79
CA VAL A 159 -9.49 5.25 19.99
C VAL A 159 -10.76 5.99 19.55
N GLN A 160 -10.71 7.31 19.45
CA GLN A 160 -11.85 8.14 19.01
C GLN A 160 -11.37 9.26 18.08
N CYS A 161 -11.75 9.18 16.82
CA CYS A 161 -11.56 10.28 15.88
C CYS A 161 -12.85 11.08 15.77
N SER A 162 -13.01 12.10 16.63
CA SER A 162 -14.15 13.02 16.57
C SER A 162 -14.05 14.03 15.42
N LYS A 163 -12.88 14.15 14.79
CA LYS A 163 -12.62 15.12 13.70
C LYS A 163 -11.68 14.52 12.65
N CYS A 164 -12.15 13.58 11.86
CA CYS A 164 -11.35 12.97 10.85
C CYS A 164 -11.79 13.44 9.46
N LEU A 165 -10.86 14.00 8.70
CA LEU A 165 -11.08 14.39 7.30
C LEU A 165 -11.46 13.21 6.40
N PHE A 166 -11.17 11.98 6.81
CA PHE A 166 -11.48 10.75 6.06
C PHE A 166 -12.92 10.27 6.25
N CYS A 167 -13.51 10.45 7.42
CA CYS A 167 -14.87 9.95 7.66
C CYS A 167 -15.97 10.98 7.36
N GLY A 168 -15.61 12.24 7.08
CA GLY A 168 -16.59 13.29 6.77
C GLY A 168 -17.62 13.57 7.88
N ARG A 169 -17.47 12.96 9.05
CA ARG A 169 -18.32 13.22 10.20
C ARG A 169 -17.82 14.44 10.94
N PHE A 170 -18.28 15.58 10.48
CA PHE A 170 -18.28 16.79 11.31
C PHE A 170 -19.48 16.67 12.24
N SER A 171 -19.25 16.42 13.49
CA SER A 171 -20.25 16.66 14.54
C SER A 171 -20.21 18.09 14.97
#